data_50122bfad5c6987586a4b0cd0f042635
#
_entry.id   50122bfad5c6987586a4b0cd0f042635
#
_cell.length_a   1.000
_cell.length_b   1.000
_cell.length_c   1.000
_cell.angle_alpha   90.00
_cell.angle_beta   90.00
_cell.angle_gamma   90.00
#
_symmetry.space_group_name_H-M   'P 1'
#
loop_
_entity.id
_entity.type
_entity.pdbx_description
1 polymer ?
#
loop_
_entity_poly.entity_id
_entity_poly.type
_entity_poly.pdbx_seq_one_letter_code
_entity_poly.pdbx_strand_id
1 'polypeptide(L)'
;MDTAAFILVACFVFGFGLLSRRLAESPLTPPLAFVGLGVLFGPWGLNWLHLSAEHGVMHVLAELTLILVLFGDAARIDLSALRRELGLPVRLLAIGMPLTIFLGTVAAKWLFPELRWLEAAVLGAVLAPTDAALGQAVVSNPGVPTRVRQALNVESGLNDGIVLPVVLVFAALASMGAEMTRSASEWARFAAIQVTLGPLAGFAVAWVGSKLLKWSTAKEWIQPPFERLTGLALALLAFACAEHVGGNGFIAAFVAGMMLGQWTRGRCAWLYDFLEAEGQLLMLLVFLAFGASFAAPALESASWRTVTYAVLSLTVIRMVPVAIAMLGTGLRPPTVLFLGWFGPRGLASILFGILVLNEADLPHEALIFQLVMLTVLFSVVGHGISAASLARRYAAMAADREHCPEEHRAVMEHPLRARD
;
A
#
# COMPACT_ATOMS: atom_id res chain seq x y z
N MET A 1 21.95 9.37 -12.18
CA MET A 1 20.99 9.42 -13.33
C MET A 1 21.64 10.20 -14.46
N ASP A 2 21.61 9.67 -15.66
CA ASP A 2 22.05 10.39 -16.86
C ASP A 2 21.09 11.58 -17.12
N THR A 3 21.60 12.70 -17.64
CA THR A 3 20.79 13.90 -17.95
C THR A 3 19.61 13.56 -18.87
N ALA A 4 19.80 12.63 -19.80
CA ALA A 4 18.75 12.17 -20.71
C ALA A 4 17.60 11.46 -19.95
N ALA A 5 17.91 10.62 -18.98
CA ALA A 5 16.93 9.95 -18.13
C ALA A 5 16.12 10.95 -17.30
N PHE A 6 16.80 12.00 -16.77
CA PHE A 6 16.11 13.05 -16.03
C PHE A 6 15.13 13.83 -16.91
N ILE A 7 15.56 14.22 -18.11
CA ILE A 7 14.69 14.92 -19.08
C ILE A 7 13.48 14.06 -19.43
N LEU A 8 13.68 12.77 -19.69
CA LEU A 8 12.64 11.84 -20.03
C LEU A 8 11.58 11.71 -18.93
N VAL A 9 12.01 11.51 -17.67
CA VAL A 9 11.11 11.42 -16.52
C VAL A 9 10.35 12.73 -16.34
N ALA A 10 11.03 13.88 -16.42
CA ALA A 10 10.39 15.19 -16.28
C ALA A 10 9.36 15.46 -17.38
N CYS A 11 9.70 15.18 -18.64
CA CYS A 11 8.77 15.30 -19.77
C CYS A 11 7.56 14.41 -19.61
N PHE A 12 7.75 13.20 -19.06
CA PHE A 12 6.66 12.28 -18.87
C PHE A 12 5.72 12.70 -17.72
N VAL A 13 6.27 13.07 -16.56
CA VAL A 13 5.48 13.60 -15.44
C VAL A 13 4.68 14.84 -15.90
N PHE A 14 5.31 15.73 -16.64
CA PHE A 14 4.67 16.92 -17.19
C PHE A 14 3.57 16.56 -18.20
N GLY A 15 3.87 15.70 -19.17
CA GLY A 15 2.89 15.28 -20.19
C GLY A 15 1.72 14.51 -19.60
N PHE A 16 1.99 13.62 -18.62
CA PHE A 16 0.93 12.90 -17.91
C PHE A 16 0.06 13.88 -17.10
N GLY A 17 0.66 14.85 -16.43
CA GLY A 17 -0.06 15.90 -15.69
C GLY A 17 -1.04 16.67 -16.58
N LEU A 18 -0.61 17.07 -17.78
CA LEU A 18 -1.46 17.77 -18.75
C LEU A 18 -2.65 16.93 -19.25
N LEU A 19 -2.51 15.61 -19.29
CA LEU A 19 -3.53 14.69 -19.80
C LEU A 19 -4.29 13.95 -18.67
N SER A 20 -3.94 14.16 -17.41
CA SER A 20 -4.40 13.40 -16.25
C SER A 20 -5.93 13.30 -16.18
N ARG A 21 -6.66 14.39 -16.36
CA ARG A 21 -8.13 14.40 -16.36
C ARG A 21 -8.73 13.55 -17.49
N ARG A 22 -8.14 13.63 -18.69
CA ARG A 22 -8.61 12.83 -19.84
C ARG A 22 -8.27 11.35 -19.66
N LEU A 23 -7.13 11.04 -19.06
CA LEU A 23 -6.69 9.68 -18.77
C LEU A 23 -7.47 9.03 -17.62
N ALA A 24 -8.01 9.81 -16.69
CA ALA A 24 -8.82 9.30 -15.57
C ALA A 24 -10.06 8.50 -16.01
N GLU A 25 -10.62 8.79 -17.21
CA GLU A 25 -11.75 8.07 -17.79
C GLU A 25 -11.33 6.89 -18.66
N SER A 26 -10.02 6.73 -18.90
CA SER A 26 -9.45 5.66 -19.74
C SER A 26 -9.06 4.43 -18.90
N PRO A 27 -8.83 3.27 -19.54
CA PRO A 27 -8.25 2.11 -18.82
C PRO A 27 -6.78 2.30 -18.45
N LEU A 28 -6.14 3.40 -18.87
CA LEU A 28 -4.74 3.69 -18.59
C LEU A 28 -4.62 4.38 -17.21
N THR A 29 -4.56 3.58 -16.15
CA THR A 29 -4.33 4.11 -14.79
C THR A 29 -2.91 4.69 -14.67
N PRO A 30 -2.68 5.69 -13.76
CA PRO A 30 -1.36 6.25 -13.54
C PRO A 30 -0.27 5.19 -13.28
N PRO A 31 -0.46 4.22 -12.36
CA PRO A 31 0.52 3.15 -12.16
C PRO A 31 0.80 2.32 -13.43
N LEU A 32 -0.24 1.95 -14.19
CA LEU A 32 -0.07 1.19 -15.44
C LEU A 32 0.75 1.97 -16.47
N ALA A 33 0.50 3.27 -16.61
CA ALA A 33 1.24 4.14 -17.52
C ALA A 33 2.73 4.22 -17.14
N PHE A 34 3.01 4.42 -15.85
CA PHE A 34 4.40 4.55 -15.36
C PHE A 34 5.17 3.23 -15.41
N VAL A 35 4.53 2.09 -15.12
CA VAL A 35 5.12 0.76 -15.33
C VAL A 35 5.41 0.54 -16.81
N GLY A 36 4.44 0.82 -17.69
CA GLY A 36 4.61 0.67 -19.13
C GLY A 36 5.77 1.49 -19.70
N LEU A 37 5.95 2.72 -19.20
CA LEU A 37 7.10 3.55 -19.59
C LEU A 37 8.41 3.03 -19.01
N GLY A 38 8.41 2.56 -17.76
CA GLY A 38 9.57 1.91 -17.18
C GLY A 38 10.06 0.75 -18.05
N VAL A 39 9.14 -0.11 -18.51
CA VAL A 39 9.45 -1.21 -19.43
C VAL A 39 9.94 -0.68 -20.77
N LEU A 40 9.26 0.31 -21.37
CA LEU A 40 9.59 0.85 -22.68
C LEU A 40 10.96 1.52 -22.74
N PHE A 41 11.27 2.35 -21.74
CA PHE A 41 12.50 3.15 -21.73
C PHE A 41 13.62 2.51 -20.90
N GLY A 42 13.30 1.47 -20.11
CA GLY A 42 14.27 0.71 -19.34
C GLY A 42 15.22 -0.14 -20.19
N PRO A 43 16.11 -0.91 -19.55
CA PRO A 43 17.12 -1.76 -20.23
C PRO A 43 16.54 -2.80 -21.17
N TRP A 44 15.31 -3.22 -20.96
CA TRP A 44 14.60 -4.24 -21.75
C TRP A 44 13.85 -3.67 -22.97
N GLY A 45 13.74 -2.35 -23.05
CA GLY A 45 13.14 -1.65 -24.19
C GLY A 45 14.15 -0.81 -24.95
N LEU A 46 13.98 0.51 -24.94
CA LEU A 46 14.85 1.45 -25.66
C LEU A 46 16.21 1.69 -24.98
N ASN A 47 16.39 1.20 -23.77
CA ASN A 47 17.64 1.33 -22.98
C ASN A 47 18.08 2.78 -22.76
N TRP A 48 17.12 3.70 -22.59
CA TRP A 48 17.38 5.11 -22.30
C TRP A 48 17.33 5.44 -20.80
N LEU A 49 16.63 4.60 -20.02
CA LEU A 49 16.46 4.77 -18.58
C LEU A 49 17.30 3.72 -17.85
N HIS A 50 18.53 4.08 -17.50
CA HIS A 50 19.38 3.27 -16.65
C HIS A 50 19.14 3.68 -15.20
N LEU A 51 18.16 3.07 -14.57
CA LEU A 51 18.07 3.07 -13.12
C LEU A 51 19.00 1.97 -12.67
N SER A 52 20.30 2.31 -12.56
CA SER A 52 21.25 1.36 -11.98
C SER A 52 20.67 0.93 -10.64
N ALA A 53 20.53 -0.39 -10.51
CA ALA A 53 20.17 -1.04 -9.25
C ALA A 53 21.36 -0.96 -8.26
N GLU A 54 22.08 0.17 -8.22
CA GLU A 54 22.91 0.53 -7.09
C GLU A 54 21.94 0.58 -5.91
N HIS A 55 22.02 -0.45 -5.10
CA HIS A 55 21.12 -0.76 -3.99
C HIS A 55 20.76 0.44 -3.12
N GLY A 56 21.59 1.51 -3.10
CA GLY A 56 21.39 2.70 -2.30
C GLY A 56 20.25 3.63 -2.77
N VAL A 57 20.18 3.99 -4.04
CA VAL A 57 19.20 5.00 -4.51
C VAL A 57 17.78 4.43 -4.51
N MET A 58 17.62 3.19 -4.97
CA MET A 58 16.32 2.53 -4.98
C MET A 58 15.82 2.28 -3.56
N HIS A 59 16.73 1.88 -2.65
CA HIS A 59 16.40 1.69 -1.23
C HIS A 59 15.91 3.00 -0.60
N VAL A 60 16.66 4.11 -0.75
CA VAL A 60 16.27 5.42 -0.20
C VAL A 60 14.95 5.91 -0.82
N LEU A 61 14.75 5.74 -2.12
CA LEU A 61 13.48 6.10 -2.77
C LEU A 61 12.31 5.27 -2.21
N ALA A 62 12.50 3.97 -2.07
CA ALA A 62 11.51 3.06 -1.50
C ALA A 62 11.20 3.42 -0.05
N GLU A 63 12.22 3.63 0.76
CA GLU A 63 12.13 3.99 2.17
C GLU A 63 11.37 5.31 2.37
N LEU A 64 11.79 6.38 1.69
CA LEU A 64 11.11 7.68 1.75
C LEU A 64 9.66 7.58 1.27
N THR A 65 9.42 6.85 0.19
CA THR A 65 8.07 6.65 -0.34
C THR A 65 7.20 5.94 0.68
N LEU A 66 7.70 4.86 1.30
CA LEU A 66 6.95 4.09 2.29
C LEU A 66 6.64 4.93 3.54
N ILE A 67 7.61 5.69 4.05
CA ILE A 67 7.41 6.60 5.18
C ILE A 67 6.27 7.58 4.89
N LEU A 68 6.32 8.26 3.73
CA LEU A 68 5.35 9.30 3.40
C LEU A 68 3.97 8.73 3.08
N VAL A 69 3.90 7.61 2.40
CA VAL A 69 2.63 6.96 2.06
C VAL A 69 1.96 6.43 3.34
N LEU A 70 2.69 5.70 4.19
CA LEU A 70 2.15 5.20 5.46
C LEU A 70 1.66 6.34 6.36
N PHE A 71 2.46 7.40 6.51
CA PHE A 71 2.09 8.56 7.31
C PHE A 71 0.88 9.29 6.73
N GLY A 72 0.87 9.55 5.43
CA GLY A 72 -0.19 10.27 4.73
C GLY A 72 -1.53 9.51 4.74
N ASP A 73 -1.50 8.22 4.45
CA ASP A 73 -2.69 7.38 4.45
C ASP A 73 -3.27 7.24 5.87
N ALA A 74 -2.42 7.01 6.87
CA ALA A 74 -2.83 6.96 8.26
C ALA A 74 -3.42 8.28 8.76
N ALA A 75 -2.87 9.42 8.32
CA ALA A 75 -3.35 10.74 8.74
C ALA A 75 -4.79 11.05 8.30
N ARG A 76 -5.25 10.44 7.20
CA ARG A 76 -6.62 10.63 6.66
C ARG A 76 -7.68 9.84 7.41
N ILE A 77 -7.28 8.80 8.16
CA ILE A 77 -8.21 7.90 8.81
C ILE A 77 -8.92 8.61 9.97
N ASP A 78 -10.24 8.58 9.96
CA ASP A 78 -11.07 9.01 11.08
C ASP A 78 -11.36 7.86 12.02
N LEU A 79 -10.61 7.77 13.13
CA LEU A 79 -10.85 6.74 14.14
C LEU A 79 -12.23 6.85 14.79
N SER A 80 -12.81 8.07 14.88
CA SER A 80 -14.14 8.27 15.45
C SER A 80 -15.23 7.78 14.51
N ALA A 81 -15.09 8.04 13.22
CA ALA A 81 -15.95 7.50 12.19
C ALA A 81 -15.78 5.98 12.06
N LEU A 82 -14.53 5.49 12.06
CA LEU A 82 -14.24 4.05 12.03
C LEU A 82 -14.89 3.31 13.20
N ARG A 83 -14.84 3.86 14.43
CA ARG A 83 -15.51 3.26 15.60
C ARG A 83 -17.03 3.22 15.50
N ARG A 84 -17.64 4.17 14.79
CA ARG A 84 -19.09 4.20 14.58
C ARG A 84 -19.54 3.26 13.46
N GLU A 85 -18.68 3.02 12.48
CA GLU A 85 -18.98 2.27 11.27
C GLU A 85 -18.06 1.04 11.11
N LEU A 86 -17.91 0.27 12.19
CA LEU A 86 -17.06 -0.93 12.26
C LEU A 86 -17.50 -2.08 11.30
N GLY A 87 -18.49 -1.87 10.41
CA GLY A 87 -19.09 -2.90 9.59
C GLY A 87 -18.14 -3.58 8.60
N LEU A 88 -18.10 -3.06 7.36
CA LEU A 88 -17.38 -3.72 6.26
C LEU A 88 -15.85 -3.61 6.38
N PRO A 89 -15.25 -2.40 6.66
CA PRO A 89 -13.79 -2.29 6.70
C PRO A 89 -13.15 -3.18 7.75
N VAL A 90 -13.71 -3.22 8.97
CA VAL A 90 -13.16 -4.03 10.06
C VAL A 90 -13.24 -5.52 9.73
N ARG A 91 -14.30 -5.98 9.07
CA ARG A 91 -14.39 -7.37 8.63
C ARG A 91 -13.36 -7.73 7.58
N LEU A 92 -13.10 -6.81 6.62
CA LEU A 92 -12.03 -6.98 5.62
C LEU A 92 -10.65 -7.05 6.29
N LEU A 93 -10.38 -6.18 7.27
CA LEU A 93 -9.11 -6.14 7.98
C LEU A 93 -8.94 -7.26 9.02
N ALA A 94 -9.97 -7.56 9.82
CA ALA A 94 -9.86 -8.50 10.93
C ALA A 94 -10.11 -9.97 10.53
N ILE A 95 -10.85 -10.22 9.46
CA ILE A 95 -11.17 -11.56 8.96
C ILE A 95 -10.55 -11.78 7.58
N GLY A 96 -10.81 -10.86 6.64
CA GLY A 96 -10.37 -10.99 5.26
C GLY A 96 -8.85 -11.07 5.14
N MET A 97 -8.14 -10.11 5.74
CA MET A 97 -6.68 -10.01 5.64
C MET A 97 -5.94 -11.20 6.30
N PRO A 98 -6.23 -11.64 7.55
CA PRO A 98 -5.59 -12.83 8.12
C PRO A 98 -5.86 -14.10 7.31
N LEU A 99 -7.08 -14.28 6.79
CA LEU A 99 -7.39 -15.40 5.92
C LEU A 99 -6.66 -15.31 4.57
N THR A 100 -6.46 -14.10 4.02
CA THR A 100 -5.67 -13.89 2.81
C THR A 100 -4.21 -14.27 3.04
N ILE A 101 -3.61 -13.86 4.16
CA ILE A 101 -2.25 -14.27 4.55
C ILE A 101 -2.17 -15.79 4.68
N PHE A 102 -3.11 -16.39 5.39
CA PHE A 102 -3.15 -17.84 5.60
C PHE A 102 -3.28 -18.62 4.28
N LEU A 103 -4.25 -18.27 3.43
CA LEU A 103 -4.43 -18.95 2.14
C LEU A 103 -3.24 -18.70 1.20
N GLY A 104 -2.66 -17.49 1.22
CA GLY A 104 -1.44 -17.19 0.48
C GLY A 104 -0.26 -18.05 0.92
N THR A 105 -0.10 -18.23 2.23
CA THR A 105 0.91 -19.12 2.83
C THR A 105 0.72 -20.58 2.39
N VAL A 106 -0.50 -21.10 2.51
CA VAL A 106 -0.82 -22.49 2.12
C VAL A 106 -0.59 -22.71 0.63
N ALA A 107 -1.06 -21.80 -0.21
CA ALA A 107 -0.86 -21.87 -1.67
C ALA A 107 0.64 -21.80 -2.04
N ALA A 108 1.40 -20.92 -1.38
CA ALA A 108 2.85 -20.81 -1.58
C ALA A 108 3.54 -22.13 -1.22
N LYS A 109 3.23 -22.70 -0.07
CA LYS A 109 3.81 -23.98 0.38
C LYS A 109 3.43 -25.16 -0.51
N TRP A 110 2.22 -25.14 -1.06
CA TRP A 110 1.76 -26.18 -1.98
C TRP A 110 2.45 -26.10 -3.36
N LEU A 111 2.59 -24.91 -3.92
CA LEU A 111 3.25 -24.70 -5.21
C LEU A 111 4.78 -24.76 -5.14
N PHE A 112 5.33 -24.34 -4.00
CA PHE A 112 6.77 -24.26 -3.74
C PHE A 112 7.13 -25.02 -2.46
N PRO A 113 7.20 -26.36 -2.51
CA PRO A 113 7.54 -27.19 -1.35
C PRO A 113 8.90 -26.88 -0.73
N GLU A 114 9.82 -26.28 -1.51
CA GLU A 114 11.12 -25.81 -1.09
C GLU A 114 11.05 -24.66 -0.07
N LEU A 115 10.05 -23.77 -0.16
CA LEU A 115 9.89 -22.70 0.82
C LEU A 115 9.60 -23.27 2.22
N ARG A 116 10.23 -22.72 3.23
CA ARG A 116 9.86 -22.99 4.62
C ARG A 116 8.49 -22.36 4.93
N TRP A 117 7.78 -22.86 5.94
CA TRP A 117 6.47 -22.31 6.29
C TRP A 117 6.49 -20.80 6.62
N LEU A 118 7.57 -20.34 7.28
CA LEU A 118 7.71 -18.92 7.61
C LEU A 118 8.04 -18.06 6.38
N GLU A 119 8.84 -18.57 5.44
CA GLU A 119 9.09 -17.91 4.16
C GLU A 119 7.79 -17.79 3.33
N ALA A 120 7.00 -18.86 3.29
CA ALA A 120 5.68 -18.83 2.66
C ALA A 120 4.73 -17.84 3.36
N ALA A 121 4.83 -17.70 4.70
CA ALA A 121 4.06 -16.72 5.47
C ALA A 121 4.50 -15.27 5.19
N VAL A 122 5.82 -15.03 5.03
CA VAL A 122 6.34 -13.74 4.56
C VAL A 122 5.72 -13.37 3.21
N LEU A 123 5.76 -14.29 2.23
CA LEU A 123 5.17 -14.07 0.91
C LEU A 123 3.66 -13.78 1.00
N GLY A 124 2.93 -14.56 1.80
CA GLY A 124 1.50 -14.35 2.03
C GLY A 124 1.20 -12.98 2.66
N ALA A 125 2.02 -12.54 3.62
CA ALA A 125 1.88 -11.25 4.28
C ALA A 125 2.25 -10.08 3.37
N VAL A 126 3.36 -10.15 2.63
CA VAL A 126 3.79 -9.11 1.66
C VAL A 126 2.75 -8.88 0.57
N LEU A 127 2.03 -9.93 0.18
CA LEU A 127 0.99 -9.87 -0.85
C LEU A 127 -0.43 -9.71 -0.27
N ALA A 128 -0.60 -9.50 1.03
CA ALA A 128 -1.93 -9.28 1.62
C ALA A 128 -2.45 -7.84 1.45
N PRO A 129 -1.63 -6.77 1.57
CA PRO A 129 -2.08 -5.39 1.42
C PRO A 129 -2.67 -5.09 0.05
N THR A 130 -3.59 -4.11 0.01
CA THR A 130 -4.26 -3.67 -1.21
C THR A 130 -3.97 -2.20 -1.48
N ASP A 131 -3.80 -1.84 -2.74
CA ASP A 131 -3.40 -0.50 -3.17
C ASP A 131 -4.59 0.33 -3.67
N ALA A 132 -4.89 1.43 -2.97
CA ALA A 132 -5.95 2.34 -3.35
C ALA A 132 -5.70 3.06 -4.68
N ALA A 133 -4.43 3.28 -5.07
CA ALA A 133 -4.10 3.99 -6.31
C ALA A 133 -4.51 3.19 -7.56
N LEU A 134 -4.35 1.87 -7.53
CA LEU A 134 -4.85 0.99 -8.59
C LEU A 134 -6.39 0.87 -8.58
N GLY A 135 -7.02 1.10 -7.42
CA GLY A 135 -8.47 1.13 -7.24
C GLY A 135 -9.11 2.51 -7.40
N GLN A 136 -8.36 3.56 -7.73
CA GLN A 136 -8.84 4.95 -7.74
C GLN A 136 -10.09 5.15 -8.61
N ALA A 137 -10.14 4.52 -9.79
CA ALA A 137 -11.31 4.58 -10.67
C ALA A 137 -12.61 4.05 -10.04
N VAL A 138 -12.50 3.21 -9.01
CA VAL A 138 -13.64 2.70 -8.24
C VAL A 138 -14.00 3.65 -7.10
N VAL A 139 -12.99 4.03 -6.32
CA VAL A 139 -13.18 4.83 -5.10
C VAL A 139 -13.67 6.24 -5.44
N SER A 140 -13.24 6.83 -6.55
CA SER A 140 -13.66 8.15 -7.02
C SER A 140 -14.97 8.14 -7.83
N ASN A 141 -15.51 6.98 -8.22
CA ASN A 141 -16.72 6.92 -9.05
C ASN A 141 -17.99 7.20 -8.21
N PRO A 142 -18.71 8.30 -8.48
CA PRO A 142 -19.92 8.66 -7.70
C PRO A 142 -21.09 7.69 -7.89
N GLY A 143 -21.09 6.89 -8.96
CA GLY A 143 -22.11 5.87 -9.21
C GLY A 143 -21.93 4.61 -8.35
N VAL A 144 -20.75 4.38 -7.78
CA VAL A 144 -20.53 3.29 -6.82
C VAL A 144 -21.06 3.73 -5.45
N PRO A 145 -21.88 2.92 -4.76
CA PRO A 145 -22.42 3.26 -3.45
C PRO A 145 -21.34 3.66 -2.46
N THR A 146 -21.57 4.73 -1.69
CA THR A 146 -20.60 5.30 -0.74
C THR A 146 -20.08 4.26 0.26
N ARG A 147 -20.95 3.39 0.76
CA ARG A 147 -20.56 2.32 1.70
C ARG A 147 -19.49 1.39 1.13
N VAL A 148 -19.61 1.04 -0.15
CA VAL A 148 -18.67 0.15 -0.85
C VAL A 148 -17.35 0.89 -1.13
N ARG A 149 -17.43 2.15 -1.59
CA ARG A 149 -16.24 2.99 -1.81
C ARG A 149 -15.44 3.19 -0.52
N GLN A 150 -16.15 3.49 0.57
CA GLN A 150 -15.52 3.70 1.88
C GLN A 150 -14.93 2.41 2.45
N ALA A 151 -15.56 1.25 2.23
CA ALA A 151 -15.00 -0.02 2.66
C ALA A 151 -13.63 -0.28 2.02
N LEU A 152 -13.50 -0.08 0.70
CA LEU A 152 -12.24 -0.23 -0.02
C LEU A 152 -11.20 0.83 0.37
N ASN A 153 -11.62 2.09 0.51
CA ASN A 153 -10.72 3.18 0.87
C ASN A 153 -10.11 2.99 2.26
N VAL A 154 -10.93 2.65 3.25
CA VAL A 154 -10.47 2.42 4.63
C VAL A 154 -9.65 1.14 4.73
N GLU A 155 -10.02 0.07 4.01
CA GLU A 155 -9.22 -1.13 3.95
C GLU A 155 -7.81 -0.81 3.45
N SER A 156 -7.69 -0.19 2.26
CA SER A 156 -6.38 0.13 1.67
C SER A 156 -5.56 1.11 2.50
N GLY A 157 -6.19 2.07 3.19
CA GLY A 157 -5.47 3.02 4.02
C GLY A 157 -4.95 2.45 5.34
N LEU A 158 -5.52 1.34 5.81
CA LEU A 158 -5.13 0.73 7.09
C LEU A 158 -4.27 -0.53 6.93
N ASN A 159 -4.48 -1.28 5.85
CA ASN A 159 -3.88 -2.61 5.70
C ASN A 159 -2.35 -2.57 5.64
N ASP A 160 -1.76 -1.56 4.99
CA ASP A 160 -0.31 -1.41 4.88
C ASP A 160 0.34 -1.28 6.26
N GLY A 161 -0.21 -0.41 7.11
CA GLY A 161 0.30 -0.22 8.46
C GLY A 161 0.03 -1.38 9.41
N ILE A 162 -1.06 -2.13 9.20
CA ILE A 162 -1.40 -3.31 10.03
C ILE A 162 -0.58 -4.54 9.61
N VAL A 163 -0.33 -4.71 8.32
CA VAL A 163 0.42 -5.87 7.81
C VAL A 163 1.91 -5.74 8.03
N LEU A 164 2.46 -4.52 7.99
CA LEU A 164 3.90 -4.31 8.14
C LEU A 164 4.50 -5.01 9.38
N PRO A 165 3.93 -4.86 10.60
CA PRO A 165 4.41 -5.64 11.77
C PRO A 165 4.39 -7.15 11.54
N VAL A 166 3.38 -7.66 10.82
CA VAL A 166 3.26 -9.10 10.54
C VAL A 166 4.35 -9.56 9.57
N VAL A 167 4.65 -8.78 8.52
CA VAL A 167 5.75 -9.05 7.58
C VAL A 167 7.08 -9.10 8.34
N LEU A 168 7.36 -8.10 9.18
CA LEU A 168 8.60 -8.00 9.93
C LEU A 168 8.78 -9.17 10.92
N VAL A 169 7.70 -9.55 11.63
CA VAL A 169 7.74 -10.69 12.56
C VAL A 169 7.99 -11.99 11.78
N PHE A 170 7.28 -12.23 10.68
CA PHE A 170 7.51 -13.44 9.89
C PHE A 170 8.89 -13.46 9.24
N ALA A 171 9.39 -12.33 8.73
CA ALA A 171 10.72 -12.21 8.17
C ALA A 171 11.81 -12.49 9.24
N ALA A 172 11.68 -11.87 10.40
CA ALA A 172 12.58 -12.13 11.54
C ALA A 172 12.56 -13.60 11.96
N LEU A 173 11.38 -14.22 12.08
CA LEU A 173 11.27 -15.63 12.43
C LEU A 173 11.80 -16.57 11.33
N ALA A 174 11.65 -16.20 10.05
CA ALA A 174 12.16 -16.97 8.91
C ALA A 174 13.71 -16.95 8.84
N SER A 175 14.32 -15.79 9.11
CA SER A 175 15.77 -15.61 9.17
C SER A 175 16.41 -16.43 10.31
N MET A 176 15.70 -16.69 11.41
CA MET A 176 16.17 -17.53 12.53
C MET A 176 16.53 -18.95 12.12
N GLY A 177 15.88 -19.48 11.08
CA GLY A 177 16.19 -20.84 10.61
C GLY A 177 17.54 -20.98 9.93
N ALA A 178 18.23 -19.87 9.60
CA ALA A 178 19.55 -19.84 8.99
C ALA A 178 20.67 -19.73 10.02
N GLU A 179 20.46 -19.02 11.15
CA GLU A 179 21.45 -18.85 12.21
C GLU A 179 20.97 -19.50 13.52
N MET A 180 21.56 -20.62 13.92
CA MET A 180 21.28 -21.34 15.18
C MET A 180 21.81 -20.63 16.45
N THR A 181 22.12 -19.32 16.39
CA THR A 181 22.85 -18.60 17.46
C THR A 181 21.96 -17.85 18.44
N ARG A 182 20.72 -17.51 18.11
CA ARG A 182 19.80 -16.81 19.02
C ARG A 182 18.64 -17.71 19.46
N SER A 183 18.28 -17.62 20.73
CA SER A 183 17.13 -18.35 21.28
C SER A 183 15.80 -17.79 20.80
N ALA A 184 14.75 -18.61 20.76
CA ALA A 184 13.40 -18.16 20.40
C ALA A 184 12.90 -17.00 21.29
N SER A 185 13.35 -16.93 22.55
CA SER A 185 13.03 -15.85 23.48
C SER A 185 13.69 -14.51 23.12
N GLU A 186 14.92 -14.54 22.59
CA GLU A 186 15.61 -13.33 22.13
C GLU A 186 14.95 -12.72 20.90
N TRP A 187 14.49 -13.55 19.98
CA TRP A 187 13.76 -13.10 18.82
C TRP A 187 12.34 -12.61 19.15
N ALA A 188 11.62 -13.30 20.03
CA ALA A 188 10.35 -12.83 20.53
C ALA A 188 10.48 -11.46 21.22
N ARG A 189 11.57 -11.27 21.98
CA ARG A 189 11.92 -9.99 22.57
C ARG A 189 12.23 -8.92 21.52
N PHE A 190 13.01 -9.25 20.50
CA PHE A 190 13.34 -8.33 19.39
C PHE A 190 12.07 -7.90 18.66
N ALA A 191 11.24 -8.85 18.24
CA ALA A 191 9.96 -8.55 17.57
C ALA A 191 9.03 -7.72 18.47
N ALA A 192 8.94 -8.05 19.78
CA ALA A 192 8.15 -7.29 20.74
C ALA A 192 8.67 -5.85 20.90
N ILE A 193 9.99 -5.64 20.92
CA ILE A 193 10.60 -4.31 20.98
C ILE A 193 10.25 -3.51 19.71
N GLN A 194 10.43 -4.07 18.55
CA GLN A 194 10.12 -3.43 17.26
C GLN A 194 8.64 -2.97 17.20
N VAL A 195 7.74 -3.88 17.55
CA VAL A 195 6.28 -3.65 17.49
C VAL A 195 5.76 -2.73 18.61
N THR A 196 6.50 -2.57 19.72
CA THR A 196 6.07 -1.71 20.83
C THR A 196 6.74 -0.34 20.81
N LEU A 197 8.07 -0.27 20.60
CA LEU A 197 8.79 1.00 20.58
C LEU A 197 8.46 1.86 19.36
N GLY A 198 8.20 1.25 18.21
CA GLY A 198 7.75 1.97 17.02
C GLY A 198 6.50 2.82 17.28
N PRO A 199 5.36 2.20 17.67
CA PRO A 199 4.15 2.94 18.04
C PRO A 199 4.35 3.99 19.12
N LEU A 200 5.13 3.69 20.18
CA LEU A 200 5.39 4.63 21.26
C LEU A 200 6.16 5.86 20.78
N ALA A 201 7.21 5.67 19.98
CA ALA A 201 7.98 6.76 19.41
C ALA A 201 7.10 7.60 18.45
N GLY A 202 6.34 6.96 17.56
CA GLY A 202 5.43 7.65 16.66
C GLY A 202 4.36 8.47 17.40
N PHE A 203 3.76 7.88 18.44
CA PHE A 203 2.81 8.59 19.29
C PHE A 203 3.45 9.79 19.99
N ALA A 204 4.65 9.64 20.56
CA ALA A 204 5.35 10.71 21.26
C ALA A 204 5.69 11.88 20.31
N VAL A 205 6.23 11.57 19.12
CA VAL A 205 6.55 12.58 18.10
C VAL A 205 5.28 13.30 17.62
N ALA A 206 4.21 12.58 17.35
CA ALA A 206 2.94 13.17 16.95
C ALA A 206 2.33 14.03 18.06
N TRP A 207 2.41 13.60 19.31
CA TRP A 207 1.88 14.34 20.46
C TRP A 207 2.62 15.66 20.67
N VAL A 208 3.95 15.64 20.68
CA VAL A 208 4.78 16.86 20.78
C VAL A 208 4.55 17.73 19.54
N GLY A 209 4.67 17.15 18.34
CA GLY A 209 4.50 17.85 17.08
C GLY A 209 3.14 18.52 16.94
N SER A 210 2.04 17.84 17.30
CA SER A 210 0.70 18.43 17.24
C SER A 210 0.52 19.61 18.19
N LYS A 211 1.12 19.56 19.40
CA LYS A 211 1.09 20.67 20.36
C LYS A 211 1.89 21.87 19.87
N LEU A 212 3.10 21.63 19.37
CA LEU A 212 3.97 22.68 18.81
C LEU A 212 3.32 23.32 17.59
N LEU A 213 2.75 22.51 16.69
CA LEU A 213 2.06 23.00 15.50
C LEU A 213 0.87 23.89 15.87
N LYS A 214 -0.01 23.41 16.76
CA LYS A 214 -1.14 24.20 17.24
C LYS A 214 -0.72 25.51 17.91
N TRP A 215 0.33 25.46 18.72
CA TRP A 215 0.87 26.64 19.39
C TRP A 215 1.46 27.66 18.41
N SER A 216 2.26 27.21 17.45
CA SER A 216 2.85 28.04 16.41
C SER A 216 1.81 28.67 15.48
N THR A 217 0.79 27.87 15.08
CA THR A 217 -0.34 28.36 14.27
C THR A 217 -1.17 29.41 15.04
N ALA A 218 -1.43 29.18 16.34
CA ALA A 218 -2.18 30.14 17.16
C ALA A 218 -1.43 31.46 17.39
N LYS A 219 -0.09 31.47 17.25
CA LYS A 219 0.76 32.65 17.35
C LYS A 219 1.05 33.30 15.97
N GLU A 220 0.51 32.72 14.89
CA GLU A 220 0.78 33.16 13.51
C GLU A 220 2.29 33.17 13.16
N TRP A 221 3.06 32.24 13.74
CA TRP A 221 4.49 32.14 13.52
C TRP A 221 4.85 31.30 12.30
N ILE A 222 3.93 30.48 11.84
CA ILE A 222 4.14 29.57 10.71
C ILE A 222 3.64 30.21 9.41
N GLN A 223 4.46 30.21 8.38
CA GLN A 223 4.06 30.67 7.06
C GLN A 223 3.53 29.45 6.24
N PRO A 224 2.52 29.63 5.36
CA PRO A 224 1.89 28.56 4.62
C PRO A 224 2.84 27.59 3.88
N PRO A 225 3.94 28.02 3.24
CA PRO A 225 4.88 27.08 2.61
C PRO A 225 5.57 26.17 3.62
N PHE A 226 5.94 26.67 4.80
CA PHE A 226 6.61 25.90 5.84
C PHE A 226 5.65 24.99 6.62
N GLU A 227 4.39 25.34 6.68
CA GLU A 227 3.35 24.49 7.23
C GLU A 227 3.36 23.11 6.55
N ARG A 228 3.42 23.08 5.22
CA ARG A 228 3.43 21.84 4.42
C ARG A 228 4.66 20.98 4.72
N LEU A 229 5.82 21.60 4.85
CA LEU A 229 7.06 20.90 5.20
C LEU A 229 7.05 20.31 6.61
N THR A 230 6.22 20.84 7.51
CA THR A 230 6.12 20.31 8.89
C THR A 230 5.59 18.88 8.90
N GLY A 231 4.67 18.53 8.01
CA GLY A 231 4.15 17.16 7.90
C GLY A 231 5.22 16.17 7.46
N LEU A 232 5.97 16.52 6.42
CA LEU A 232 7.12 15.76 5.95
C LEU A 232 8.15 15.58 7.06
N ALA A 233 8.52 16.68 7.74
CA ALA A 233 9.48 16.65 8.84
C ALA A 233 9.01 15.76 10.00
N LEU A 234 7.72 15.77 10.35
CA LEU A 234 7.17 14.91 11.40
C LEU A 234 7.15 13.44 11.01
N ALA A 235 6.88 13.12 9.73
CA ALA A 235 6.96 11.75 9.24
C ALA A 235 8.39 11.19 9.35
N LEU A 236 9.37 11.95 8.86
CA LEU A 236 10.80 11.58 8.93
C LEU A 236 11.31 11.53 10.38
N LEU A 237 10.88 12.48 11.22
CA LEU A 237 11.27 12.51 12.63
C LEU A 237 10.70 11.31 13.39
N ALA A 238 9.45 10.91 13.13
CA ALA A 238 8.86 9.74 13.75
C ALA A 238 9.62 8.46 13.36
N PHE A 239 9.95 8.31 12.09
CA PHE A 239 10.79 7.23 11.58
C PHE A 239 12.15 7.21 12.28
N ALA A 240 12.91 8.30 12.19
CA ALA A 240 14.26 8.38 12.73
C ALA A 240 14.33 8.20 14.26
N CYS A 241 13.36 8.76 15.01
CA CYS A 241 13.31 8.59 16.47
C CYS A 241 13.04 7.13 16.84
N ALA A 242 12.19 6.42 16.11
CA ALA A 242 11.92 5.01 16.39
C ALA A 242 13.14 4.15 16.09
N GLU A 243 13.79 4.32 14.94
CA GLU A 243 15.03 3.61 14.57
C GLU A 243 16.13 3.87 15.63
N HIS A 244 16.27 5.11 16.09
CA HIS A 244 17.27 5.46 17.10
C HIS A 244 17.08 4.73 18.44
N VAL A 245 15.83 4.44 18.83
CA VAL A 245 15.53 3.71 20.09
C VAL A 245 15.38 2.20 19.87
N GLY A 246 15.65 1.69 18.65
CA GLY A 246 15.56 0.28 18.31
C GLY A 246 14.14 -0.22 18.04
N GLY A 247 13.18 0.69 17.83
CA GLY A 247 11.84 0.39 17.33
C GLY A 247 11.80 0.41 15.80
N ASN A 248 10.65 0.09 15.21
CA ASN A 248 10.48 0.17 13.76
C ASN A 248 9.98 1.54 13.31
N GLY A 249 10.74 2.21 12.43
CA GLY A 249 10.46 3.55 11.93
C GLY A 249 9.21 3.65 11.07
N PHE A 250 8.89 2.64 10.27
CA PHE A 250 7.70 2.62 9.41
C PHE A 250 6.41 2.52 10.24
N ILE A 251 6.42 1.68 11.28
CA ILE A 251 5.31 1.58 12.23
C ILE A 251 5.14 2.92 12.97
N ALA A 252 6.25 3.56 13.35
CA ALA A 252 6.21 4.87 13.99
C ALA A 252 5.63 5.95 13.07
N ALA A 253 6.03 5.99 11.80
CA ALA A 253 5.48 6.92 10.81
C ALA A 253 3.97 6.73 10.63
N PHE A 254 3.51 5.48 10.53
CA PHE A 254 2.08 5.16 10.44
C PHE A 254 1.30 5.64 11.68
N VAL A 255 1.77 5.32 12.89
CA VAL A 255 1.11 5.76 14.13
C VAL A 255 1.16 7.27 14.28
N ALA A 256 2.28 7.90 13.94
CA ALA A 256 2.41 9.35 13.99
C ALA A 256 1.43 10.05 13.04
N GLY A 257 1.31 9.57 11.81
CA GLY A 257 0.33 10.07 10.84
C GLY A 257 -1.09 9.96 11.38
N MET A 258 -1.48 8.78 11.88
CA MET A 258 -2.80 8.53 12.44
C MET A 258 -3.12 9.45 13.62
N MET A 259 -2.20 9.63 14.55
CA MET A 259 -2.39 10.49 15.74
C MET A 259 -2.42 11.96 15.36
N LEU A 260 -1.51 12.41 14.47
CA LEU A 260 -1.51 13.78 13.98
C LEU A 260 -2.83 14.12 13.27
N GLY A 261 -3.30 13.23 12.40
CA GLY A 261 -4.58 13.35 11.72
C GLY A 261 -5.76 13.52 12.70
N GLN A 262 -5.81 12.75 13.79
CA GLN A 262 -6.86 12.89 14.82
C GLN A 262 -6.80 14.24 15.54
N TRP A 263 -5.59 14.69 15.91
CA TRP A 263 -5.43 15.88 16.72
C TRP A 263 -5.47 17.20 15.94
N THR A 264 -5.20 17.18 14.65
CA THR A 264 -5.19 18.38 13.78
C THR A 264 -6.41 18.50 12.88
N ARG A 265 -7.34 17.56 12.96
CA ARG A 265 -8.53 17.48 12.09
C ARG A 265 -9.29 18.81 12.01
N GLY A 266 -9.62 19.20 10.76
CA GLY A 266 -10.34 20.43 10.46
C GLY A 266 -9.52 21.71 10.54
N ARG A 267 -8.23 21.63 10.98
CA ARG A 267 -7.35 22.82 11.10
C ARG A 267 -6.16 22.79 10.14
N CYS A 268 -5.78 21.63 9.65
CA CYS A 268 -4.58 21.42 8.83
C CYS A 268 -4.91 20.66 7.54
N ALA A 269 -5.96 21.08 6.81
CA ALA A 269 -6.33 20.44 5.52
C ALA A 269 -5.15 20.47 4.51
N TRP A 270 -4.36 21.53 4.51
CA TRP A 270 -3.16 21.70 3.70
C TRP A 270 -2.11 20.59 3.89
N LEU A 271 -2.06 19.97 5.08
CA LEU A 271 -1.14 18.87 5.37
C LEU A 271 -1.46 17.64 4.51
N TYR A 272 -2.75 17.37 4.33
CA TYR A 272 -3.21 16.25 3.53
C TYR A 272 -2.93 16.47 2.04
N ASP A 273 -3.21 17.68 1.54
CA ASP A 273 -3.02 18.03 0.13
C ASP A 273 -1.55 17.92 -0.29
N PHE A 274 -0.63 18.36 0.57
CA PHE A 274 0.81 18.27 0.30
C PHE A 274 1.29 16.82 0.31
N LEU A 275 0.99 16.08 1.37
CA LEU A 275 1.40 14.67 1.50
C LEU A 275 0.81 13.80 0.37
N GLU A 276 -0.36 14.18 -0.15
CA GLU A 276 -0.96 13.52 -1.30
C GLU A 276 -0.16 13.75 -2.59
N ALA A 277 0.15 15.00 -2.91
CA ALA A 277 0.83 15.33 -4.15
C ALA A 277 2.26 14.74 -4.20
N GLU A 278 3.03 14.89 -3.13
CA GLU A 278 4.40 14.36 -3.03
C GLU A 278 4.40 12.84 -2.91
N GLY A 279 3.50 12.26 -2.11
CA GLY A 279 3.35 10.81 -2.02
C GLY A 279 2.95 10.18 -3.36
N GLN A 280 2.06 10.85 -4.11
CA GLN A 280 1.67 10.39 -5.45
C GLN A 280 2.84 10.45 -6.44
N LEU A 281 3.64 11.52 -6.44
CA LEU A 281 4.83 11.61 -7.29
C LEU A 281 5.82 10.49 -6.98
N LEU A 282 6.16 10.30 -5.70
CA LEU A 282 7.08 9.24 -5.29
C LEU A 282 6.55 7.84 -5.65
N MET A 283 5.27 7.59 -5.42
CA MET A 283 4.62 6.35 -5.82
C MET A 283 4.75 6.09 -7.32
N LEU A 284 4.51 7.09 -8.17
CA LEU A 284 4.63 6.97 -9.62
C LEU A 284 6.08 6.72 -10.04
N LEU A 285 7.06 7.33 -9.36
CA LEU A 285 8.49 7.06 -9.58
C LEU A 285 8.86 5.63 -9.18
N VAL A 286 8.28 5.08 -8.10
CA VAL A 286 8.47 3.66 -7.74
C VAL A 286 7.87 2.74 -8.80
N PHE A 287 6.68 3.03 -9.33
CA PHE A 287 6.10 2.24 -10.42
C PHE A 287 6.92 2.34 -11.73
N LEU A 288 7.48 3.50 -12.04
CA LEU A 288 8.40 3.67 -13.17
C LEU A 288 9.66 2.81 -12.98
N ALA A 289 10.26 2.88 -11.79
CA ALA A 289 11.44 2.11 -11.44
C ALA A 289 11.15 0.60 -11.42
N PHE A 290 9.99 0.20 -10.91
CA PHE A 290 9.49 -1.18 -10.97
C PHE A 290 9.40 -1.68 -12.43
N GLY A 291 8.81 -0.89 -13.32
CA GLY A 291 8.73 -1.21 -14.74
C GLY A 291 10.11 -1.35 -15.39
N ALA A 292 11.03 -0.44 -15.10
CA ALA A 292 12.36 -0.43 -15.69
C ALA A 292 13.27 -1.57 -15.19
N SER A 293 13.16 -1.93 -13.90
CA SER A 293 14.13 -2.82 -13.26
C SER A 293 13.61 -4.23 -12.96
N PHE A 294 12.30 -4.39 -12.70
CA PHE A 294 11.78 -5.65 -12.15
C PHE A 294 10.73 -6.33 -13.04
N ALA A 295 9.97 -5.59 -13.85
CA ALA A 295 8.86 -6.17 -14.62
C ALA A 295 9.32 -7.21 -15.65
N ALA A 296 10.35 -6.90 -16.45
CA ALA A 296 10.86 -7.83 -17.44
C ALA A 296 11.59 -9.04 -16.84
N PRO A 297 12.51 -8.89 -15.87
CA PRO A 297 13.11 -10.03 -15.17
C PRO A 297 12.10 -10.97 -14.52
N ALA A 298 11.01 -10.40 -13.94
CA ALA A 298 9.94 -11.21 -13.36
C ALA A 298 9.19 -12.05 -14.39
N LEU A 299 9.04 -11.53 -15.61
CA LEU A 299 8.42 -12.28 -16.74
C LEU A 299 9.37 -13.32 -17.32
N GLU A 300 10.65 -13.00 -17.49
CA GLU A 300 11.64 -13.94 -18.08
C GLU A 300 11.87 -15.16 -17.19
N SER A 301 11.90 -14.96 -15.89
CA SER A 301 12.04 -16.04 -14.91
C SER A 301 10.70 -16.71 -14.56
N ALA A 302 9.59 -16.31 -15.23
CA ALA A 302 8.27 -16.85 -14.92
C ALA A 302 8.16 -18.34 -15.28
N SER A 303 7.68 -19.13 -14.35
CA SER A 303 7.31 -20.54 -14.51
C SER A 303 5.80 -20.71 -14.38
N TRP A 304 5.27 -21.87 -14.78
CA TRP A 304 3.86 -22.15 -14.60
C TRP A 304 3.44 -22.05 -13.11
N ARG A 305 4.32 -22.39 -12.16
CA ARG A 305 4.07 -22.29 -10.71
C ARG A 305 3.96 -20.84 -10.26
N THR A 306 4.90 -19.99 -10.68
CA THR A 306 4.92 -18.58 -10.31
C THR A 306 3.72 -17.83 -10.92
N VAL A 307 3.37 -18.12 -12.17
CA VAL A 307 2.17 -17.58 -12.81
C VAL A 307 0.90 -18.04 -12.12
N THR A 308 0.80 -19.34 -11.78
CA THR A 308 -0.36 -19.88 -11.05
C THR A 308 -0.51 -19.21 -9.69
N TYR A 309 0.57 -19.05 -8.94
CA TYR A 309 0.53 -18.37 -7.64
C TYR A 309 0.06 -16.91 -7.79
N ALA A 310 0.61 -16.16 -8.75
CA ALA A 310 0.23 -14.79 -9.01
C ALA A 310 -1.27 -14.65 -9.34
N VAL A 311 -1.79 -15.51 -10.23
CA VAL A 311 -3.21 -15.54 -10.57
C VAL A 311 -4.07 -15.92 -9.35
N LEU A 312 -3.68 -16.94 -8.59
CA LEU A 312 -4.39 -17.35 -7.37
C LEU A 312 -4.38 -16.22 -6.32
N SER A 313 -3.27 -15.50 -6.17
CA SER A 313 -3.15 -14.37 -5.23
C SER A 313 -4.14 -13.26 -5.52
N LEU A 314 -4.37 -12.96 -6.80
CA LEU A 314 -5.30 -11.91 -7.24
C LEU A 314 -6.76 -12.38 -7.28
N THR A 315 -6.99 -13.67 -7.28
CA THR A 315 -8.34 -14.25 -7.40
C THR A 315 -8.73 -15.01 -6.13
N VAL A 316 -8.51 -16.31 -6.06
CA VAL A 316 -8.99 -17.18 -4.97
C VAL A 316 -8.49 -16.75 -3.60
N ILE A 317 -7.19 -16.48 -3.48
CA ILE A 317 -6.55 -16.09 -2.20
C ILE A 317 -7.10 -14.77 -1.67
N ARG A 318 -7.55 -13.87 -2.53
CA ARG A 318 -8.19 -12.61 -2.14
C ARG A 318 -9.71 -12.74 -2.02
N MET A 319 -10.36 -13.30 -3.04
CA MET A 319 -11.82 -13.26 -3.16
C MET A 319 -12.54 -14.16 -2.14
N VAL A 320 -11.97 -15.33 -1.84
CA VAL A 320 -12.58 -16.26 -0.85
C VAL A 320 -12.57 -15.67 0.57
N PRO A 321 -11.44 -15.13 1.11
CA PRO A 321 -11.44 -14.42 2.38
C PRO A 321 -12.43 -13.25 2.44
N VAL A 322 -12.52 -12.47 1.37
CA VAL A 322 -13.49 -11.37 1.29
C VAL A 322 -14.92 -11.90 1.35
N ALA A 323 -15.23 -12.97 0.60
CA ALA A 323 -16.55 -13.57 0.64
C ALA A 323 -16.90 -14.09 2.05
N ILE A 324 -15.95 -14.73 2.74
CA ILE A 324 -16.12 -15.17 4.13
C ILE A 324 -16.32 -13.97 5.07
N ALA A 325 -15.51 -12.93 4.93
CA ALA A 325 -15.62 -11.73 5.75
C ALA A 325 -16.95 -11.01 5.58
N MET A 326 -17.57 -11.11 4.38
CA MET A 326 -18.86 -10.48 4.06
C MET A 326 -20.07 -11.34 4.42
N LEU A 327 -19.90 -12.55 4.95
CA LEU A 327 -21.04 -13.39 5.39
C LEU A 327 -21.87 -12.65 6.46
N GLY A 328 -23.18 -12.66 6.30
CA GLY A 328 -24.13 -12.03 7.24
C GLY A 328 -24.19 -10.50 7.17
N THR A 329 -23.57 -9.83 6.18
CA THR A 329 -23.66 -8.38 6.00
C THR A 329 -24.89 -7.93 5.22
N GLY A 330 -25.60 -8.85 4.57
CA GLY A 330 -26.73 -8.54 3.69
C GLY A 330 -26.34 -8.03 2.30
N LEU A 331 -25.04 -7.90 2.01
CA LEU A 331 -24.56 -7.48 0.69
C LEU A 331 -24.87 -8.53 -0.37
N ARG A 332 -25.21 -8.07 -1.57
CA ARG A 332 -25.49 -8.97 -2.70
C ARG A 332 -24.19 -9.63 -3.22
N PRO A 333 -24.29 -10.87 -3.78
CA PRO A 333 -23.14 -11.57 -4.34
C PRO A 333 -22.31 -10.73 -5.34
N PRO A 334 -22.90 -9.94 -6.28
CA PRO A 334 -22.11 -9.07 -7.15
C PRO A 334 -21.29 -8.03 -6.41
N THR A 335 -21.81 -7.48 -5.29
CA THR A 335 -21.07 -6.54 -4.43
C THR A 335 -19.90 -7.22 -3.71
N VAL A 336 -20.12 -8.45 -3.22
CA VAL A 336 -19.05 -9.23 -2.59
C VAL A 336 -17.95 -9.58 -3.61
N LEU A 337 -18.32 -9.98 -4.83
CA LEU A 337 -17.37 -10.23 -5.91
C LEU A 337 -16.62 -8.96 -6.29
N PHE A 338 -17.30 -7.82 -6.33
CA PHE A 338 -16.70 -6.52 -6.61
C PHE A 338 -15.67 -6.14 -5.53
N LEU A 339 -16.03 -6.23 -4.24
CA LEU A 339 -15.10 -6.01 -3.13
C LEU A 339 -13.91 -6.98 -3.16
N GLY A 340 -14.15 -8.24 -3.52
CA GLY A 340 -13.10 -9.26 -3.66
C GLY A 340 -12.13 -8.94 -4.78
N TRP A 341 -12.64 -8.56 -5.97
CA TRP A 341 -11.80 -8.21 -7.11
C TRP A 341 -11.00 -6.93 -6.86
N PHE A 342 -11.60 -5.90 -6.29
CA PHE A 342 -10.92 -4.62 -6.05
C PHE A 342 -10.05 -4.62 -4.79
N GLY A 343 -9.15 -5.59 -4.72
CA GLY A 343 -8.02 -5.66 -3.79
C GLY A 343 -6.70 -5.76 -4.55
N PRO A 344 -6.33 -4.75 -5.40
CA PRO A 344 -5.12 -4.82 -6.21
C PRO A 344 -3.86 -4.82 -5.35
N ARG A 345 -2.81 -5.53 -5.79
CA ARG A 345 -1.48 -5.52 -5.18
C ARG A 345 -0.65 -4.47 -5.89
N GLY A 346 0.02 -3.60 -5.15
CA GLY A 346 0.72 -2.46 -5.72
C GLY A 346 1.92 -2.03 -4.92
N LEU A 347 1.97 -0.72 -4.60
CA LEU A 347 3.11 -0.05 -4.00
C LEU A 347 3.62 -0.73 -2.73
N ALA A 348 2.74 -0.98 -1.75
CA ALA A 348 3.12 -1.59 -0.48
C ALA A 348 3.79 -2.95 -0.67
N SER A 349 3.26 -3.80 -1.57
CA SER A 349 3.86 -5.09 -1.88
C SER A 349 5.25 -4.96 -2.51
N ILE A 350 5.48 -3.98 -3.40
CA ILE A 350 6.80 -3.69 -3.96
C ILE A 350 7.76 -3.30 -2.84
N LEU A 351 7.36 -2.34 -2.01
CA LEU A 351 8.20 -1.78 -0.95
C LEU A 351 8.52 -2.82 0.15
N PHE A 352 7.52 -3.62 0.54
CA PHE A 352 7.74 -4.73 1.49
C PHE A 352 8.60 -5.84 0.89
N GLY A 353 8.47 -6.11 -0.42
CA GLY A 353 9.36 -7.03 -1.12
C GLY A 353 10.81 -6.56 -1.11
N ILE A 354 11.05 -5.28 -1.36
CA ILE A 354 12.38 -4.65 -1.30
C ILE A 354 12.91 -4.65 0.15
N LEU A 355 12.06 -4.33 1.12
CA LEU A 355 12.41 -4.35 2.54
C LEU A 355 12.86 -5.75 2.99
N VAL A 356 12.09 -6.78 2.65
CA VAL A 356 12.43 -8.18 2.98
C VAL A 356 13.73 -8.61 2.31
N LEU A 357 13.95 -8.24 1.03
CA LEU A 357 15.17 -8.56 0.29
C LEU A 357 16.41 -7.92 0.93
N ASN A 358 16.28 -6.72 1.51
CA ASN A 358 17.42 -5.98 2.05
C ASN A 358 17.71 -6.27 3.54
N GLU A 359 16.69 -6.59 4.31
CA GLU A 359 16.80 -6.72 5.78
C GLU A 359 16.71 -8.16 6.29
N ALA A 360 16.13 -9.07 5.50
CA ALA A 360 15.92 -10.45 5.91
C ALA A 360 16.81 -11.38 5.09
N ASP A 361 17.81 -12.01 5.74
CA ASP A 361 18.64 -13.06 5.11
C ASP A 361 17.81 -14.35 5.01
N LEU A 362 17.03 -14.49 3.94
CA LEU A 362 16.16 -15.64 3.72
C LEU A 362 16.77 -16.59 2.68
N PRO A 363 16.78 -17.90 2.90
CA PRO A 363 17.31 -18.88 1.96
C PRO A 363 16.71 -18.79 0.54
N HIS A 364 15.44 -18.40 0.42
CA HIS A 364 14.73 -18.31 -0.86
C HIS A 364 14.23 -16.90 -1.15
N GLU A 365 14.94 -15.86 -0.71
CA GLU A 365 14.54 -14.44 -0.89
C GLU A 365 14.32 -14.08 -2.35
N ALA A 366 15.18 -14.56 -3.26
CA ALA A 366 15.04 -14.29 -4.70
C ALA A 366 13.73 -14.83 -5.29
N LEU A 367 13.28 -16.02 -4.85
CA LEU A 367 12.01 -16.60 -5.28
C LEU A 367 10.83 -15.80 -4.71
N ILE A 368 10.90 -15.41 -3.44
CA ILE A 368 9.87 -14.58 -2.79
C ILE A 368 9.75 -13.25 -3.53
N PHE A 369 10.88 -12.58 -3.77
CA PHE A 369 10.93 -11.31 -4.48
C PHE A 369 10.36 -11.42 -5.90
N GLN A 370 10.76 -12.45 -6.65
CA GLN A 370 10.22 -12.74 -7.99
C GLN A 370 8.69 -12.90 -7.97
N LEU A 371 8.17 -13.68 -7.01
CA LEU A 371 6.72 -13.91 -6.86
C LEU A 371 5.96 -12.62 -6.55
N VAL A 372 6.52 -11.77 -5.69
CA VAL A 372 5.96 -10.46 -5.38
C VAL A 372 5.92 -9.59 -6.62
N MET A 373 7.06 -9.44 -7.33
CA MET A 373 7.15 -8.58 -8.52
C MET A 373 6.21 -9.06 -9.64
N LEU A 374 6.14 -10.37 -9.90
CA LEU A 374 5.24 -10.94 -10.90
C LEU A 374 3.76 -10.74 -10.53
N THR A 375 3.40 -10.91 -9.26
CA THR A 375 2.03 -10.72 -8.77
C THR A 375 1.61 -9.25 -8.88
N VAL A 376 2.50 -8.32 -8.52
CA VAL A 376 2.24 -6.88 -8.67
C VAL A 376 2.10 -6.50 -10.14
N LEU A 377 2.95 -7.02 -11.03
CA LEU A 377 2.83 -6.76 -12.46
C LEU A 377 1.46 -7.22 -13.01
N PHE A 378 1.03 -8.42 -12.66
CA PHE A 378 -0.29 -8.93 -13.08
C PHE A 378 -1.43 -8.12 -12.46
N SER A 379 -1.25 -7.64 -11.22
CA SER A 379 -2.20 -6.76 -10.56
C SER A 379 -2.33 -5.42 -11.28
N VAL A 380 -1.21 -4.75 -11.57
CA VAL A 380 -1.19 -3.44 -12.27
C VAL A 380 -1.87 -3.55 -13.63
N VAL A 381 -1.58 -4.60 -14.39
CA VAL A 381 -2.20 -4.82 -15.71
C VAL A 381 -3.67 -5.21 -15.56
N GLY A 382 -3.99 -6.21 -14.76
CA GLY A 382 -5.34 -6.76 -14.63
C GLY A 382 -6.33 -5.75 -14.05
N HIS A 383 -5.98 -5.12 -12.94
CA HIS A 383 -6.85 -4.12 -12.30
C HIS A 383 -6.82 -2.79 -13.06
N GLY A 384 -5.65 -2.36 -13.59
CA GLY A 384 -5.56 -1.15 -14.39
C GLY A 384 -6.53 -1.17 -15.58
N ILE A 385 -6.56 -2.26 -16.34
CA ILE A 385 -7.44 -2.40 -17.50
C ILE A 385 -8.91 -2.58 -17.10
N SER A 386 -9.19 -3.34 -16.02
CA SER A 386 -10.56 -3.70 -15.65
C SER A 386 -11.28 -2.66 -14.79
N ALA A 387 -10.56 -1.80 -14.04
CA ALA A 387 -11.12 -0.93 -13.02
C ALA A 387 -12.24 -0.04 -13.52
N ALA A 388 -12.01 0.77 -14.55
CA ALA A 388 -13.00 1.72 -15.06
C ALA A 388 -14.24 1.01 -15.64
N SER A 389 -14.05 -0.12 -16.34
CA SER A 389 -15.16 -0.86 -16.95
C SER A 389 -16.02 -1.58 -15.93
N LEU A 390 -15.39 -2.24 -14.94
CA LEU A 390 -16.12 -2.93 -13.88
C LEU A 390 -16.79 -1.95 -12.92
N ALA A 391 -16.15 -0.81 -12.60
CA ALA A 391 -16.77 0.24 -11.80
C ALA A 391 -18.07 0.78 -12.45
N ARG A 392 -18.05 1.07 -13.76
CA ARG A 392 -19.26 1.51 -14.48
C ARG A 392 -20.35 0.42 -14.49
N ARG A 393 -20.01 -0.83 -14.76
CA ARG A 393 -20.97 -1.94 -14.76
C ARG A 393 -21.59 -2.14 -13.37
N TYR A 394 -20.76 -2.11 -12.34
CA TYR A 394 -21.22 -2.25 -10.96
C TYR A 394 -22.10 -1.06 -10.54
N ALA A 395 -21.72 0.19 -10.88
CA ALA A 395 -22.52 1.38 -10.62
C ALA A 395 -23.92 1.30 -11.26
N ALA A 396 -24.00 0.85 -12.52
CA ALA A 396 -25.28 0.65 -13.20
C ALA A 396 -26.16 -0.40 -12.51
N MET A 397 -25.56 -1.51 -12.04
CA MET A 397 -26.29 -2.55 -11.30
C MET A 397 -26.73 -2.07 -9.92
N ALA A 398 -25.87 -1.33 -9.21
CA ALA A 398 -26.13 -0.83 -7.88
C ALA A 398 -27.03 0.42 -7.83
N ALA A 399 -27.39 1.00 -9.00
CA ALA A 399 -28.30 2.16 -9.07
C ALA A 399 -29.70 1.85 -8.55
N ASP A 400 -30.13 0.60 -8.61
CA ASP A 400 -31.41 0.13 -8.07
C ASP A 400 -31.33 0.00 -6.54
N ARG A 401 -31.76 1.06 -5.84
CA ARG A 401 -31.73 1.15 -4.38
C ARG A 401 -32.70 0.19 -3.69
N GLU A 402 -33.82 -0.15 -4.32
CA GLU A 402 -34.80 -1.08 -3.75
C GLU A 402 -34.26 -2.50 -3.64
N HIS A 403 -33.48 -2.90 -4.65
CA HIS A 403 -32.82 -4.22 -4.66
C HIS A 403 -31.45 -4.23 -3.99
N CYS A 404 -30.85 -3.07 -3.65
CA CYS A 404 -29.53 -2.94 -3.04
C CYS A 404 -29.56 -2.08 -1.75
N PRO A 405 -30.44 -2.35 -0.77
CA PRO A 405 -30.61 -1.48 0.40
C PRO A 405 -29.37 -1.42 1.29
N GLU A 406 -28.64 -2.55 1.46
CA GLU A 406 -27.46 -2.60 2.30
C GLU A 406 -26.25 -1.88 1.68
N GLU A 407 -26.14 -1.86 0.37
CA GLU A 407 -25.10 -1.13 -0.35
C GLU A 407 -25.27 0.39 -0.20
N HIS A 408 -26.51 0.86 -0.10
CA HIS A 408 -26.89 2.28 0.02
C HIS A 408 -27.12 2.74 1.46
N ARG A 409 -26.86 1.90 2.44
CA ARG A 409 -26.92 2.30 3.85
C ARG A 409 -25.99 3.49 4.08
N ALA A 410 -26.50 4.54 4.73
CA ALA A 410 -25.74 5.75 5.00
C ALA A 410 -24.49 5.44 5.83
N VAL A 411 -23.36 5.93 5.39
CA VAL A 411 -22.06 5.83 6.07
C VAL A 411 -21.37 7.19 6.06
N MET A 412 -20.52 7.45 7.04
CA MET A 412 -19.71 8.66 7.08
C MET A 412 -18.60 8.58 6.02
N GLU A 413 -18.49 9.60 5.19
CA GLU A 413 -17.43 9.65 4.18
C GLU A 413 -16.11 10.09 4.80
N HIS A 414 -15.07 9.25 4.67
CA HIS A 414 -13.69 9.64 4.90
C HIS A 414 -13.15 10.38 3.67
N PRO A 415 -12.19 11.31 3.83
CA PRO A 415 -11.56 11.96 2.69
C PRO A 415 -10.98 10.93 1.72
N LEU A 416 -11.35 11.02 0.46
CA LEU A 416 -10.80 10.20 -0.61
C LEU A 416 -9.50 10.83 -1.12
N ARG A 417 -8.56 10.01 -1.63
CA ARG A 417 -7.47 10.51 -2.48
C ARG A 417 -8.12 11.17 -3.70
N ALA A 418 -7.79 12.44 -3.95
CA ALA A 418 -8.36 13.28 -5.00
C ALA A 418 -9.87 13.56 -4.86
N ARG A 419 -10.20 14.57 -4.09
CA ARG A 419 -11.36 15.44 -4.39
C ARG A 419 -10.82 16.80 -4.81
N ASP A 420 -11.36 17.28 -5.95
CA ASP A 420 -11.13 18.55 -6.66
C ASP A 420 -10.78 19.74 -5.77
#